data_63bc8451d61a2756def5b9cdb2b12e75
#
_entry.id   63bc8451d61a2756def5b9cdb2b12e75
#
_cell.length_a   1.000
_cell.length_b   1.000
_cell.length_c   1.000
_cell.angle_alpha   90.00
_cell.angle_beta   90.00
_cell.angle_gamma   90.00
#
_symmetry.space_group_name_H-M   'P 1'
#
loop_
_entity.id
_entity.type
_entity.pdbx_description
1 polymer ?
#
loop_
_entity_poly.entity_id
_entity_poly.type
_entity_poly.pdbx_seq_one_letter_code
_entity_poly.pdbx_strand_id
1 'polypeptide(L)'
;MTDITTEKVARQFGPVATPHVFIFDAQRKLRYQGRIDDNERESLVKSRDTRNALDALLAGKEPPATQTKVFGCSTKWEDKSGSNRRWIEKVQKEPVTLQSVDAQALRELRANKSGKVLLVNFWATWCGPCVAEFDDLVETNLRFRHRDFELVTVAANFPDEQEKVLAFLQKHHASGRNLLFGESDKHKLMDAFDPDRNGGVPHTVLLGPGGEVLYRKEGEVDFLELRRRIVPALNRITPWPGMSDAK
;
A
#
# COMPACT_ATOMS: atom_id res chain seq x y z
N MET A 1 -17.85 12.80 29.02
CA MET A 1 -17.02 11.61 29.25
C MET A 1 -16.86 10.93 27.90
N THR A 2 -15.72 11.03 27.29
CA THR A 2 -15.45 10.43 25.98
C THR A 2 -15.17 8.94 26.19
N ASP A 3 -15.99 8.09 25.60
CA ASP A 3 -15.78 6.64 25.59
C ASP A 3 -14.70 6.29 24.57
N ILE A 4 -13.45 6.49 24.98
CA ILE A 4 -12.29 6.28 24.09
C ILE A 4 -11.85 4.80 24.08
N THR A 5 -12.26 4.01 25.08
CA THR A 5 -11.70 2.67 25.31
C THR A 5 -12.63 1.53 24.93
N THR A 6 -13.95 1.71 24.97
CA THR A 6 -14.90 0.61 24.79
C THR A 6 -15.75 0.73 23.53
N GLU A 7 -15.68 1.85 22.81
CA GLU A 7 -16.53 2.17 21.64
C GLU A 7 -18.03 1.99 21.92
N LYS A 8 -18.42 1.86 23.20
CA LYS A 8 -19.77 1.50 23.63
C LYS A 8 -20.83 2.49 23.12
N VAL A 9 -20.55 3.78 23.25
CA VAL A 9 -21.45 4.84 22.79
C VAL A 9 -21.49 4.85 21.26
N ALA A 10 -20.35 4.81 20.60
CA ALA A 10 -20.28 4.81 19.13
C ALA A 10 -21.03 3.61 18.53
N ARG A 11 -20.91 2.42 19.15
CA ARG A 11 -21.64 1.21 18.71
C ARG A 11 -23.16 1.35 18.83
N GLN A 12 -23.66 2.10 19.80
CA GLN A 12 -25.10 2.36 19.93
C GLN A 12 -25.65 3.18 18.76
N PHE A 13 -24.85 4.11 18.22
CA PHE A 13 -25.20 4.86 17.01
C PHE A 13 -25.09 4.04 15.73
N GLY A 14 -24.24 2.99 15.71
CA GLY A 14 -24.04 2.09 14.57
C GLY A 14 -23.49 2.76 13.31
N PRO A 15 -22.46 3.63 13.38
CA PRO A 15 -21.89 4.23 12.17
C PRO A 15 -21.29 3.14 11.28
N VAL A 16 -21.62 3.17 9.99
CA VAL A 16 -21.14 2.17 9.00
C VAL A 16 -19.96 2.66 8.18
N ALA A 17 -19.80 3.99 8.10
CA ALA A 17 -18.70 4.63 7.39
C ALA A 17 -18.28 5.91 8.11
N THR A 18 -17.17 6.50 7.68
CA THR A 18 -16.67 7.80 8.17
C THR A 18 -16.48 8.71 6.96
N PRO A 19 -17.16 9.89 6.93
CA PRO A 19 -18.03 10.45 7.96
C PRO A 19 -19.46 9.85 7.96
N HIS A 20 -20.11 9.77 9.14
CA HIS A 20 -21.53 9.44 9.32
C HIS A 20 -22.13 10.42 10.32
N VAL A 21 -23.14 11.15 9.92
CA VAL A 21 -23.77 12.22 10.70
C VAL A 21 -25.05 11.71 11.35
N PHE A 22 -25.28 12.13 12.61
CA PHE A 22 -26.51 11.89 13.37
C PHE A 22 -26.94 13.22 13.97
N ILE A 23 -28.16 13.68 13.66
CA ILE A 23 -28.72 14.94 14.15
C ILE A 23 -29.93 14.63 15.05
N PHE A 24 -29.87 15.17 16.27
CA PHE A 24 -30.91 15.04 17.26
C PHE A 24 -31.56 16.40 17.52
N ASP A 25 -32.87 16.43 17.79
CA ASP A 25 -33.54 17.63 18.23
C ASP A 25 -33.32 17.92 19.73
N ALA A 26 -33.89 19.01 20.24
CA ALA A 26 -33.82 19.39 21.64
C ALA A 26 -34.40 18.33 22.59
N GLN A 27 -35.30 17.49 22.10
CA GLN A 27 -35.89 16.37 22.83
C GLN A 27 -35.08 15.10 22.73
N ARG A 28 -33.87 15.16 22.14
CA ARG A 28 -32.95 14.03 21.90
C ARG A 28 -33.51 12.94 20.98
N LYS A 29 -34.48 13.30 20.13
CA LYS A 29 -34.98 12.40 19.10
C LYS A 29 -34.14 12.51 17.85
N LEU A 30 -33.74 11.37 17.28
CA LEU A 30 -32.98 11.32 16.02
C LEU A 30 -33.88 11.83 14.88
N ARG A 31 -33.40 12.86 14.18
CA ARG A 31 -34.13 13.53 13.09
C ARG A 31 -33.49 13.32 11.73
N TYR A 32 -32.17 13.09 11.72
CA TYR A 32 -31.44 12.78 10.50
C TYR A 32 -30.25 11.85 10.81
N GLN A 33 -30.00 10.89 9.92
CA GLN A 33 -28.76 10.14 9.88
C GLN A 33 -28.33 9.94 8.45
N GLY A 34 -27.02 10.11 8.17
CA GLY A 34 -26.56 9.93 6.80
C GLY A 34 -25.24 10.61 6.49
N ARG A 35 -25.06 10.94 5.23
CA ARG A 35 -23.88 11.59 4.67
C ARG A 35 -23.90 13.10 4.94
N ILE A 36 -22.74 13.74 4.80
CA ILE A 36 -22.64 15.22 4.88
C ILE A 36 -23.26 15.83 3.62
N ASP A 37 -22.70 15.48 2.47
CA ASP A 37 -23.12 15.94 1.15
C ASP A 37 -23.33 14.72 0.24
N ASP A 38 -23.90 14.90 -0.95
CA ASP A 38 -24.18 13.81 -1.91
C ASP A 38 -22.96 13.42 -2.76
N ASN A 39 -21.83 14.13 -2.62
CA ASN A 39 -20.58 13.83 -3.30
C ASN A 39 -19.37 14.21 -2.44
N GLU A 40 -18.26 13.43 -2.56
CA GLU A 40 -16.99 13.73 -1.88
C GLU A 40 -16.24 14.91 -2.51
N ARG A 41 -16.46 15.15 -3.82
CA ARG A 41 -15.86 16.27 -4.54
C ARG A 41 -16.80 17.46 -4.46
N GLU A 42 -16.34 18.54 -3.80
CA GLU A 42 -17.15 19.75 -3.59
C GLU A 42 -17.76 20.30 -4.88
N SER A 43 -17.01 20.28 -5.98
CA SER A 43 -17.47 20.76 -7.29
C SER A 43 -18.60 19.93 -7.91
N LEU A 44 -18.84 18.71 -7.40
CA LEU A 44 -19.89 17.81 -7.87
C LEU A 44 -21.06 17.69 -6.88
N VAL A 45 -21.02 18.40 -5.76
CA VAL A 45 -22.08 18.40 -4.75
C VAL A 45 -23.33 19.07 -5.33
N LYS A 46 -24.43 18.31 -5.36
CA LYS A 46 -25.77 18.79 -5.77
C LYS A 46 -26.71 18.95 -4.58
N SER A 47 -26.48 18.19 -3.49
CA SER A 47 -27.27 18.26 -2.26
C SER A 47 -26.35 18.26 -1.03
N ARG A 48 -26.54 19.26 -0.19
CA ARG A 48 -25.88 19.39 1.13
C ARG A 48 -26.78 18.83 2.20
N ASP A 49 -26.93 17.51 2.25
CA ASP A 49 -27.98 16.83 3.00
C ASP A 49 -27.97 17.14 4.48
N THR A 50 -26.80 17.14 5.15
CA THR A 50 -26.66 17.52 6.56
C THR A 50 -27.05 18.98 6.80
N ARG A 51 -26.63 19.91 5.95
CA ARG A 51 -27.00 21.33 6.04
C ARG A 51 -28.49 21.52 5.87
N ASN A 52 -29.10 20.92 4.87
CA ASN A 52 -30.51 21.00 4.59
C ASN A 52 -31.36 20.48 5.78
N ALA A 53 -30.88 19.38 6.42
CA ALA A 53 -31.52 18.85 7.60
C ALA A 53 -31.43 19.79 8.81
N LEU A 54 -30.27 20.40 9.06
CA LEU A 54 -30.07 21.37 10.13
C LEU A 54 -30.90 22.64 9.91
N ASP A 55 -30.90 23.20 8.71
CA ASP A 55 -31.62 24.42 8.37
C ASP A 55 -33.14 24.22 8.53
N ALA A 56 -33.67 23.05 8.14
CA ALA A 56 -35.06 22.70 8.34
C ALA A 56 -35.42 22.62 9.83
N LEU A 57 -34.62 21.91 10.64
CA LEU A 57 -34.86 21.79 12.09
C LEU A 57 -34.77 23.11 12.81
N LEU A 58 -33.80 23.99 12.45
CA LEU A 58 -33.68 25.33 13.01
C LEU A 58 -34.90 26.21 12.65
N ALA A 59 -35.50 25.98 11.49
CA ALA A 59 -36.74 26.64 11.05
C ALA A 59 -38.05 25.99 11.64
N GLY A 60 -37.90 24.99 12.53
CA GLY A 60 -39.04 24.28 13.10
C GLY A 60 -39.77 23.34 12.14
N LYS A 61 -39.10 22.95 11.05
CA LYS A 61 -39.65 22.08 10.00
C LYS A 61 -39.02 20.69 10.06
N GLU A 62 -39.68 19.72 9.42
CA GLU A 62 -39.11 18.37 9.22
C GLU A 62 -37.97 18.43 8.17
N PRO A 63 -36.90 17.67 8.39
CA PRO A 63 -35.82 17.53 7.39
C PRO A 63 -36.36 17.00 6.06
N PRO A 64 -35.83 17.44 4.91
CA PRO A 64 -36.22 16.94 3.57
C PRO A 64 -36.02 15.43 3.41
N ALA A 65 -35.05 14.87 4.13
CA ALA A 65 -34.85 13.45 4.28
C ALA A 65 -34.40 13.15 5.72
N THR A 66 -34.91 12.08 6.30
CA THR A 66 -34.54 11.62 7.65
C THR A 66 -33.35 10.66 7.61
N GLN A 67 -33.07 10.07 6.43
CA GLN A 67 -31.96 9.15 6.21
C GLN A 67 -31.42 9.27 4.79
N THR A 68 -30.09 9.24 4.64
CA THR A 68 -29.41 9.17 3.34
C THR A 68 -28.35 8.08 3.34
N LYS A 69 -28.01 7.54 2.14
CA LYS A 69 -26.97 6.52 2.00
C LYS A 69 -25.60 7.11 2.31
N VAL A 70 -24.94 6.56 3.32
CA VAL A 70 -23.58 6.96 3.73
C VAL A 70 -22.56 6.34 2.78
N PHE A 71 -21.55 7.10 2.43
CA PHE A 71 -20.33 6.64 1.74
C PHE A 71 -19.10 7.21 2.45
N GLY A 72 -17.95 6.61 2.21
CA GLY A 72 -16.67 6.94 2.85
C GLY A 72 -15.94 5.69 3.31
N CYS A 73 -14.92 5.88 4.14
CA CYS A 73 -14.15 4.76 4.70
C CYS A 73 -14.99 3.98 5.71
N SER A 74 -14.98 2.65 5.64
CA SER A 74 -15.70 1.80 6.61
C SER A 74 -15.22 2.08 8.03
N THR A 75 -16.15 2.14 8.98
CA THR A 75 -15.83 2.31 10.41
C THR A 75 -14.96 1.16 10.88
N LYS A 76 -13.79 1.50 11.46
CA LYS A 76 -12.85 0.53 12.01
C LYS A 76 -13.08 0.39 13.50
N TRP A 77 -13.67 -0.73 13.89
CA TRP A 77 -13.91 -1.08 15.29
C TRP A 77 -12.71 -1.82 15.88
N GLU A 78 -12.53 -1.73 17.20
CA GLU A 78 -11.40 -2.38 17.90
C GLU A 78 -11.42 -3.91 17.73
N ASP A 79 -12.60 -4.54 17.72
CA ASP A 79 -12.75 -5.98 17.49
C ASP A 79 -12.27 -6.42 16.09
N LYS A 80 -12.27 -5.52 15.11
CA LYS A 80 -11.61 -5.75 13.82
C LYS A 80 -10.07 -5.72 13.90
N SER A 81 -9.48 -5.25 15.00
CA SER A 81 -8.05 -5.35 15.25
C SER A 81 -7.58 -6.82 15.31
N GLY A 82 -8.45 -7.72 15.74
CA GLY A 82 -8.19 -9.16 15.69
C GLY A 82 -8.00 -9.72 14.27
N SER A 83 -8.59 -9.12 13.25
CA SER A 83 -8.33 -9.48 11.85
C SER A 83 -6.95 -8.99 11.40
N ASN A 84 -6.55 -7.79 11.79
CA ASN A 84 -5.22 -7.25 11.52
C ASN A 84 -4.13 -8.06 12.24
N ARG A 85 -4.36 -8.44 13.51
CA ARG A 85 -3.42 -9.29 14.27
C ARG A 85 -3.24 -10.64 13.58
N ARG A 86 -4.33 -11.33 13.24
CA ARG A 86 -4.28 -12.61 12.51
C ARG A 86 -3.59 -12.49 11.15
N TRP A 87 -3.81 -11.37 10.45
CA TRP A 87 -3.13 -11.11 9.19
C TRP A 87 -1.62 -10.90 9.40
N ILE A 88 -1.21 -10.10 10.40
CA ILE A 88 0.20 -9.90 10.77
C ILE A 88 0.85 -11.24 11.14
N GLU A 89 0.21 -12.03 12.01
CA GLU A 89 0.69 -13.36 12.39
C GLU A 89 0.83 -14.31 11.20
N LYS A 90 -0.08 -14.22 10.23
CA LYS A 90 0.01 -14.99 8.97
C LYS A 90 1.22 -14.56 8.15
N VAL A 91 1.43 -13.25 7.98
CA VAL A 91 2.57 -12.70 7.23
C VAL A 91 3.89 -13.10 7.88
N GLN A 92 3.98 -13.02 9.22
CA GLN A 92 5.18 -13.41 9.97
C GLN A 92 5.53 -14.89 9.87
N LYS A 93 4.56 -15.75 9.54
CA LYS A 93 4.76 -17.20 9.32
C LYS A 93 5.03 -17.57 7.87
N GLU A 94 4.99 -16.62 6.94
CA GLU A 94 5.29 -16.89 5.55
C GLU A 94 6.76 -17.32 5.38
N PRO A 95 7.05 -18.33 4.54
CA PRO A 95 8.41 -18.76 4.33
C PRO A 95 9.23 -17.66 3.66
N VAL A 96 10.42 -17.44 4.16
CA VAL A 96 11.42 -16.54 3.57
C VAL A 96 12.47 -17.41 2.88
N THR A 97 12.64 -17.22 1.59
CA THR A 97 13.59 -17.97 0.76
C THR A 97 14.62 -17.04 0.15
N LEU A 98 15.79 -17.57 -0.18
CA LEU A 98 16.87 -16.87 -0.85
C LEU A 98 17.41 -17.77 -1.97
N GLN A 99 17.52 -17.24 -3.19
CA GLN A 99 18.01 -17.95 -4.36
C GLN A 99 19.25 -17.27 -4.90
N SER A 100 20.27 -18.05 -5.26
CA SER A 100 21.44 -17.52 -5.96
C SER A 100 21.10 -17.23 -7.42
N VAL A 101 21.64 -16.13 -7.95
CA VAL A 101 21.44 -15.70 -9.34
C VAL A 101 22.72 -15.32 -10.02
N ASP A 102 22.78 -15.58 -11.32
CA ASP A 102 23.86 -15.19 -12.23
C ASP A 102 23.46 -13.98 -13.11
N ALA A 103 24.38 -13.54 -13.95
CA ALA A 103 24.15 -12.44 -14.87
C ALA A 103 23.03 -12.72 -15.89
N GLN A 104 22.82 -13.98 -16.28
CA GLN A 104 21.77 -14.33 -17.23
C GLN A 104 20.38 -14.19 -16.57
N ALA A 105 20.21 -14.70 -15.36
CA ALA A 105 18.96 -14.55 -14.61
C ALA A 105 18.62 -13.07 -14.34
N LEU A 106 19.61 -12.21 -14.11
CA LEU A 106 19.39 -10.77 -13.94
C LEU A 106 18.98 -10.07 -15.25
N ARG A 107 19.52 -10.47 -16.41
CA ARG A 107 19.02 -9.98 -17.72
C ARG A 107 17.57 -10.40 -17.97
N GLU A 108 17.23 -11.63 -17.62
CA GLU A 108 15.84 -12.14 -17.73
C GLU A 108 14.88 -11.39 -16.79
N LEU A 109 15.31 -11.11 -15.55
CA LEU A 109 14.57 -10.28 -14.60
C LEU A 109 14.34 -8.87 -15.17
N ARG A 110 15.37 -8.27 -15.77
CA ARG A 110 15.33 -6.94 -16.41
C ARG A 110 14.34 -6.89 -17.58
N ALA A 111 14.25 -7.97 -18.35
CA ALA A 111 13.33 -8.09 -19.49
C ALA A 111 11.85 -8.16 -19.05
N ASN A 112 11.60 -8.50 -17.80
CA ASN A 112 10.27 -8.56 -17.19
C ASN A 112 9.18 -9.16 -18.08
N LYS A 113 9.29 -10.42 -18.41
CA LYS A 113 8.27 -11.16 -19.19
C LYS A 113 7.10 -11.66 -18.34
N SER A 114 7.01 -11.26 -17.06
CA SER A 114 6.00 -11.76 -16.12
C SER A 114 4.60 -11.21 -16.34
N GLY A 115 4.47 -10.10 -17.07
CA GLY A 115 3.21 -9.37 -17.20
C GLY A 115 2.86 -8.49 -15.97
N LYS A 116 3.66 -8.52 -14.92
CA LYS A 116 3.48 -7.75 -13.68
C LYS A 116 4.33 -6.48 -13.67
N VAL A 117 4.01 -5.57 -12.75
CA VAL A 117 4.93 -4.52 -12.33
C VAL A 117 5.94 -5.12 -11.36
N LEU A 118 7.22 -5.00 -11.66
CA LEU A 118 8.31 -5.47 -10.78
C LEU A 118 8.97 -4.29 -10.09
N LEU A 119 9.08 -4.35 -8.78
CA LEU A 119 9.97 -3.49 -8.01
C LEU A 119 11.23 -4.27 -7.67
N VAL A 120 12.35 -3.90 -8.27
CA VAL A 120 13.65 -4.55 -8.05
C VAL A 120 14.51 -3.63 -7.22
N ASN A 121 14.96 -4.11 -6.05
CA ASN A 121 15.84 -3.36 -5.15
C ASN A 121 17.14 -4.13 -4.93
N PHE A 122 18.28 -3.51 -5.28
CA PHE A 122 19.62 -4.00 -4.97
C PHE A 122 20.07 -3.42 -3.64
N TRP A 123 20.49 -4.28 -2.72
CA TRP A 123 20.84 -3.94 -1.36
C TRP A 123 21.97 -4.81 -0.81
N ALA A 124 22.44 -4.53 0.40
CA ALA A 124 23.39 -5.41 1.09
C ALA A 124 23.27 -5.26 2.60
N THR A 125 23.66 -6.28 3.35
CA THR A 125 23.63 -6.26 4.82
C THR A 125 24.65 -5.28 5.44
N TRP A 126 25.67 -4.88 4.71
CA TRP A 126 26.67 -3.89 5.11
C TRP A 126 26.32 -2.46 4.67
N CYS A 127 25.25 -2.27 3.91
CA CYS A 127 24.80 -0.97 3.41
C CYS A 127 23.84 -0.34 4.41
N GLY A 128 24.29 0.64 5.16
CA GLY A 128 23.48 1.31 6.19
C GLY A 128 22.16 1.86 5.68
N PRO A 129 22.12 2.71 4.63
CA PRO A 129 20.89 3.20 4.03
C PRO A 129 19.95 2.08 3.57
N CYS A 130 20.49 1.01 2.96
CA CYS A 130 19.68 -0.14 2.52
C CYS A 130 18.94 -0.81 3.69
N VAL A 131 19.64 -0.98 4.81
CA VAL A 131 19.07 -1.59 6.03
C VAL A 131 18.00 -0.69 6.62
N ALA A 132 18.20 0.63 6.60
CA ALA A 132 17.25 1.60 7.14
C ALA A 132 15.91 1.61 6.37
N GLU A 133 15.95 1.47 5.04
CA GLU A 133 14.75 1.50 4.19
C GLU A 133 14.07 0.14 3.99
N PHE A 134 14.67 -0.97 4.49
CA PHE A 134 14.23 -2.33 4.14
C PHE A 134 12.81 -2.65 4.59
N ASP A 135 12.40 -2.18 5.77
CA ASP A 135 11.03 -2.39 6.27
C ASP A 135 9.98 -1.69 5.39
N ASP A 136 10.29 -0.52 4.81
CA ASP A 136 9.42 0.18 3.88
C ASP A 136 9.26 -0.58 2.54
N LEU A 137 10.30 -1.29 2.09
CA LEU A 137 10.22 -2.19 0.94
C LEU A 137 9.28 -3.36 1.22
N VAL A 138 9.44 -4.01 2.39
CA VAL A 138 8.56 -5.10 2.82
C VAL A 138 7.12 -4.61 2.94
N GLU A 139 6.89 -3.45 3.56
CA GLU A 139 5.55 -2.84 3.64
C GLU A 139 4.97 -2.56 2.25
N THR A 140 5.79 -2.08 1.32
CA THR A 140 5.36 -1.82 -0.07
C THR A 140 4.93 -3.11 -0.76
N ASN A 141 5.70 -4.21 -0.58
CA ASN A 141 5.29 -5.54 -1.05
C ASN A 141 3.94 -5.96 -0.47
N LEU A 142 3.77 -5.88 0.84
CA LEU A 142 2.54 -6.26 1.52
C LEU A 142 1.32 -5.45 1.05
N ARG A 143 1.51 -4.18 0.67
CA ARG A 143 0.45 -3.32 0.14
C ARG A 143 0.00 -3.69 -1.26
N PHE A 144 0.93 -4.12 -2.11
CA PHE A 144 0.64 -4.26 -3.55
C PHE A 144 0.66 -5.71 -4.06
N ARG A 145 1.21 -6.70 -3.34
CA ARG A 145 1.38 -8.10 -3.79
C ARG A 145 0.08 -8.85 -4.13
N HIS A 146 -1.07 -8.31 -3.73
CA HIS A 146 -2.38 -8.85 -4.08
C HIS A 146 -2.89 -8.40 -5.47
N ARG A 147 -2.11 -7.55 -6.15
CA ARG A 147 -2.31 -7.11 -7.53
C ARG A 147 -1.19 -7.68 -8.41
N ASP A 148 -1.19 -7.32 -9.70
CA ASP A 148 -0.12 -7.70 -10.64
C ASP A 148 1.20 -6.96 -10.32
N PHE A 149 1.71 -7.21 -9.11
CA PHE A 149 2.91 -6.62 -8.54
C PHE A 149 3.79 -7.69 -7.90
N GLU A 150 5.11 -7.51 -8.02
CA GLU A 150 6.10 -8.35 -7.35
C GLU A 150 7.28 -7.50 -6.88
N LEU A 151 7.68 -7.65 -5.61
CA LEU A 151 8.94 -7.16 -5.09
C LEU A 151 10.01 -8.23 -5.27
N VAL A 152 11.13 -7.85 -5.87
CA VAL A 152 12.33 -8.67 -5.97
C VAL A 152 13.46 -7.94 -5.27
N THR A 153 13.99 -8.49 -4.19
CA THR A 153 15.21 -7.98 -3.55
C THR A 153 16.41 -8.74 -4.06
N VAL A 154 17.51 -8.04 -4.35
CA VAL A 154 18.75 -8.62 -4.85
C VAL A 154 19.89 -8.22 -3.91
N ALA A 155 20.36 -9.15 -3.10
CA ALA A 155 21.46 -8.91 -2.19
C ALA A 155 22.80 -8.91 -2.94
N ALA A 156 23.51 -7.79 -2.87
CA ALA A 156 24.87 -7.63 -3.42
C ALA A 156 25.95 -8.08 -2.43
N ASN A 157 25.61 -8.96 -1.51
CA ASN A 157 26.54 -9.64 -0.63
C ASN A 157 27.39 -10.66 -1.41
N PHE A 158 28.46 -11.13 -0.82
CA PHE A 158 29.24 -12.24 -1.39
C PHE A 158 28.47 -13.57 -1.24
N PRO A 159 28.70 -14.55 -2.15
CA PRO A 159 27.99 -15.84 -2.11
C PRO A 159 28.14 -16.62 -0.80
N ASP A 160 29.26 -16.47 -0.10
CA ASP A 160 29.56 -17.10 1.20
C ASP A 160 28.82 -16.44 2.38
N GLU A 161 28.21 -15.26 2.17
CA GLU A 161 27.40 -14.58 3.19
C GLU A 161 25.89 -14.99 3.16
N GLN A 162 25.55 -16.08 2.46
CA GLN A 162 24.15 -16.51 2.28
C GLN A 162 23.37 -16.64 3.59
N GLU A 163 23.96 -17.25 4.62
CA GLU A 163 23.30 -17.42 5.94
C GLU A 163 22.99 -16.08 6.59
N LYS A 164 23.90 -15.12 6.51
CA LYS A 164 23.76 -13.78 7.07
C LYS A 164 22.63 -13.01 6.36
N VAL A 165 22.57 -13.11 5.02
CA VAL A 165 21.52 -12.50 4.21
C VAL A 165 20.16 -13.12 4.53
N LEU A 166 20.08 -14.45 4.61
CA LEU A 166 18.83 -15.15 4.93
C LEU A 166 18.34 -14.81 6.33
N ALA A 167 19.22 -14.76 7.34
CA ALA A 167 18.86 -14.36 8.69
C ALA A 167 18.32 -12.93 8.75
N PHE A 168 18.90 -12.00 8.00
CA PHE A 168 18.40 -10.64 7.87
C PHE A 168 16.98 -10.62 7.26
N LEU A 169 16.78 -11.30 6.14
CA LEU A 169 15.47 -11.38 5.45
C LEU A 169 14.39 -11.99 6.35
N GLN A 170 14.73 -13.03 7.11
CA GLN A 170 13.82 -13.65 8.08
C GLN A 170 13.44 -12.71 9.22
N LYS A 171 14.41 -11.97 9.76
CA LYS A 171 14.17 -10.96 10.80
C LYS A 171 13.20 -9.87 10.34
N HIS A 172 13.25 -9.48 9.07
CA HIS A 172 12.39 -8.47 8.46
C HIS A 172 11.12 -9.06 7.79
N HIS A 173 10.87 -10.37 7.94
CA HIS A 173 9.71 -11.06 7.35
C HIS A 173 9.55 -10.81 5.83
N ALA A 174 10.67 -10.79 5.12
CA ALA A 174 10.74 -10.52 3.69
C ALA A 174 10.29 -11.74 2.86
N SER A 175 9.00 -12.04 2.88
CA SER A 175 8.40 -13.19 2.20
C SER A 175 8.26 -13.03 0.67
N GLY A 176 8.79 -11.95 0.09
CA GLY A 176 8.88 -11.75 -1.35
C GLY A 176 9.94 -12.63 -2.02
N ARG A 177 10.21 -12.36 -3.29
CA ARG A 177 11.29 -13.01 -4.04
C ARG A 177 12.63 -12.38 -3.67
N ASN A 178 13.50 -13.16 -3.02
CA ASN A 178 14.81 -12.68 -2.59
C ASN A 178 15.91 -13.45 -3.34
N LEU A 179 16.83 -12.67 -3.88
CA LEU A 179 17.96 -13.15 -4.70
C LEU A 179 19.28 -12.75 -4.05
N LEU A 180 20.31 -13.56 -4.24
CA LEU A 180 21.68 -13.29 -3.82
C LEU A 180 22.60 -13.42 -5.04
N PHE A 181 23.56 -12.54 -5.18
CA PHE A 181 24.59 -12.67 -6.19
C PHE A 181 25.33 -14.01 -6.07
N GLY A 182 25.31 -14.80 -7.14
CA GLY A 182 26.00 -16.09 -7.23
C GLY A 182 27.47 -15.98 -7.58
N GLU A 183 27.95 -14.79 -7.95
CA GLU A 183 29.33 -14.50 -8.33
C GLU A 183 29.88 -13.34 -7.50
N SER A 184 31.19 -13.28 -7.34
CA SER A 184 31.84 -12.21 -6.58
C SER A 184 31.99 -10.89 -7.36
N ASP A 185 31.88 -10.93 -8.69
CA ASP A 185 31.91 -9.72 -9.53
C ASP A 185 30.55 -9.00 -9.50
N LYS A 186 30.40 -8.14 -8.50
CA LYS A 186 29.18 -7.36 -8.27
C LYS A 186 28.87 -6.37 -9.41
N HIS A 187 29.91 -5.81 -10.03
CA HIS A 187 29.75 -4.86 -11.14
C HIS A 187 29.17 -5.57 -12.36
N LYS A 188 29.72 -6.70 -12.74
CA LYS A 188 29.23 -7.55 -13.84
C LYS A 188 27.75 -7.91 -13.65
N LEU A 189 27.36 -8.29 -12.41
CA LEU A 189 26.00 -8.68 -12.11
C LEU A 189 25.04 -7.49 -12.13
N MET A 190 25.41 -6.36 -11.53
CA MET A 190 24.58 -5.16 -11.57
C MET A 190 24.44 -4.59 -12.98
N ASP A 191 25.53 -4.58 -13.78
CA ASP A 191 25.50 -4.14 -15.18
C ASP A 191 24.66 -5.04 -16.09
N ALA A 192 24.58 -6.34 -15.76
CA ALA A 192 23.71 -7.26 -16.45
C ALA A 192 22.21 -6.93 -16.28
N PHE A 193 21.85 -6.29 -15.16
CA PHE A 193 20.49 -5.81 -14.93
C PHE A 193 20.30 -4.37 -15.41
N ASP A 194 21.16 -3.46 -15.03
CA ASP A 194 21.03 -2.03 -15.34
C ASP A 194 22.38 -1.41 -15.72
N PRO A 195 22.73 -1.43 -17.00
CA PRO A 195 24.02 -0.90 -17.47
C PRO A 195 24.12 0.64 -17.38
N ASP A 196 22.98 1.34 -17.27
CA ASP A 196 22.93 2.80 -17.19
C ASP A 196 23.07 3.33 -15.75
N ARG A 197 23.30 2.45 -14.76
CA ARG A 197 23.52 2.86 -13.37
C ARG A 197 24.86 3.58 -13.18
N ASN A 198 24.91 4.53 -12.25
CA ASN A 198 26.13 5.27 -11.92
C ASN A 198 26.73 4.90 -10.56
N GLY A 199 25.98 4.19 -9.72
CA GLY A 199 26.33 3.94 -8.32
C GLY A 199 26.28 2.48 -7.89
N GLY A 200 26.41 2.30 -6.56
CA GLY A 200 26.32 1.01 -5.88
C GLY A 200 24.92 0.71 -5.38
N VAL A 201 24.84 0.34 -4.09
CA VAL A 201 23.57 0.09 -3.39
C VAL A 201 23.29 1.19 -2.34
N PRO A 202 22.05 1.55 -2.06
CA PRO A 202 20.82 0.98 -2.63
C PRO A 202 20.58 1.43 -4.07
N HIS A 203 20.01 0.53 -4.89
CA HIS A 203 19.61 0.83 -6.26
C HIS A 203 18.22 0.22 -6.51
N THR A 204 17.25 1.06 -6.83
CA THR A 204 15.85 0.66 -6.95
C THR A 204 15.30 0.98 -8.32
N VAL A 205 14.73 -0.03 -8.98
CA VAL A 205 14.12 0.10 -10.31
C VAL A 205 12.70 -0.45 -10.30
N LEU A 206 11.75 0.34 -10.80
CA LEU A 206 10.39 -0.11 -11.07
C LEU A 206 10.25 -0.42 -12.55
N LEU A 207 9.90 -1.64 -12.88
CA LEU A 207 9.71 -2.12 -14.25
C LEU A 207 8.23 -2.37 -14.53
N GLY A 208 7.74 -1.83 -15.64
CA GLY A 208 6.50 -2.27 -16.24
C GLY A 208 6.66 -3.61 -16.97
N PRO A 209 5.54 -4.22 -17.44
CA PRO A 209 5.59 -5.40 -18.31
C PRO A 209 6.46 -5.14 -19.54
N GLY A 210 7.27 -6.16 -19.91
CA GLY A 210 8.21 -6.02 -21.03
C GLY A 210 9.49 -5.24 -20.71
N GLY A 211 9.74 -4.90 -19.43
CA GLY A 211 10.97 -4.29 -18.97
C GLY A 211 11.06 -2.76 -19.17
N GLU A 212 9.92 -2.07 -19.39
CA GLU A 212 9.87 -0.62 -19.38
C GLU A 212 10.32 -0.08 -18.01
N VAL A 213 11.29 0.84 -17.97
CA VAL A 213 11.71 1.50 -16.72
C VAL A 213 10.73 2.63 -16.39
N LEU A 214 9.92 2.43 -15.34
CA LEU A 214 8.93 3.41 -14.86
C LEU A 214 9.48 4.34 -13.78
N TYR A 215 10.50 3.87 -13.05
CA TYR A 215 11.21 4.62 -12.01
C TYR A 215 12.60 4.01 -11.80
N ARG A 216 13.59 4.86 -11.55
CA ARG A 216 14.95 4.49 -11.19
C ARG A 216 15.46 5.41 -10.10
N LYS A 217 16.02 4.87 -9.05
CA LYS A 217 16.61 5.62 -7.95
C LYS A 217 17.90 4.97 -7.49
N GLU A 218 18.95 5.75 -7.43
CA GLU A 218 20.19 5.43 -6.74
C GLU A 218 20.22 6.13 -5.39
N GLY A 219 20.65 5.44 -4.34
CA GLY A 219 20.53 5.91 -2.96
C GLY A 219 19.13 5.72 -2.37
N GLU A 220 18.86 6.36 -1.26
CA GLU A 220 17.61 6.23 -0.49
C GLU A 220 16.37 6.55 -1.32
N VAL A 221 15.31 5.78 -1.10
CA VAL A 221 14.04 5.89 -1.82
C VAL A 221 13.05 6.79 -1.07
N ASP A 222 12.44 7.74 -1.77
CA ASP A 222 11.18 8.35 -1.30
C ASP A 222 10.02 7.38 -1.60
N PHE A 223 9.58 6.66 -0.58
CA PHE A 223 8.51 5.66 -0.70
C PHE A 223 7.16 6.27 -1.04
N LEU A 224 6.91 7.54 -0.74
CA LEU A 224 5.68 8.21 -1.15
C LEU A 224 5.71 8.47 -2.67
N GLU A 225 6.83 8.95 -3.21
CA GLU A 225 7.01 9.11 -4.64
C GLU A 225 6.93 7.76 -5.36
N LEU A 226 7.65 6.74 -4.87
CA LEU A 226 7.63 5.39 -5.43
C LEU A 226 6.20 4.84 -5.52
N ARG A 227 5.42 4.92 -4.45
CA ARG A 227 4.02 4.45 -4.41
C ARG A 227 3.14 5.22 -5.41
N ARG A 228 3.39 6.51 -5.62
CA ARG A 228 2.72 7.32 -6.66
C ARG A 228 3.05 6.88 -8.09
N ARG A 229 4.18 6.19 -8.31
CA ARG A 229 4.54 5.57 -9.61
C ARG A 229 3.94 4.18 -9.76
N ILE A 230 3.89 3.39 -8.67
CA ILE A 230 3.34 2.02 -8.68
C ILE A 230 1.85 2.02 -9.02
N VAL A 231 1.05 2.88 -8.38
CA VAL A 231 -0.42 2.86 -8.54
C VAL A 231 -0.88 3.06 -10.00
N PRO A 232 -0.41 4.08 -10.74
CA PRO A 232 -0.76 4.23 -12.16
C PRO A 232 -0.28 3.06 -13.02
N ALA A 233 0.90 2.51 -12.73
CA ALA A 233 1.43 1.37 -13.46
C ALA A 233 0.52 0.14 -13.31
N LEU A 234 0.10 -0.16 -12.09
CA LEU A 234 -0.84 -1.25 -11.81
C LEU A 234 -2.21 -1.02 -12.46
N ASN A 235 -2.69 0.20 -12.49
CA ASN A 235 -3.99 0.54 -13.10
C ASN A 235 -3.98 0.40 -14.63
N ARG A 236 -2.81 0.44 -15.28
CA ARG A 236 -2.67 0.15 -16.74
C ARG A 236 -2.85 -1.34 -17.03
N ILE A 237 -2.44 -2.23 -16.11
CA ILE A 237 -2.52 -3.69 -16.28
C ILE A 237 -3.91 -4.18 -15.86
N THR A 238 -4.31 -3.84 -14.64
CA THR A 238 -5.59 -4.24 -14.06
C THR A 238 -6.28 -3.00 -13.52
N PRO A 239 -7.16 -2.35 -14.30
CA PRO A 239 -7.91 -1.18 -13.84
C PRO A 239 -8.65 -1.47 -12.53
N TRP A 240 -8.65 -0.51 -11.62
CA TRP A 240 -9.45 -0.63 -10.40
C TRP A 240 -10.94 -0.71 -10.75
N PRO A 241 -11.73 -1.63 -10.17
CA PRO A 241 -13.17 -1.70 -10.40
C PRO A 241 -13.81 -0.33 -10.12
N GLY A 242 -14.42 0.28 -11.12
CA GLY A 242 -15.01 1.64 -11.04
C GLY A 242 -14.22 2.75 -11.74
N MET A 243 -13.03 2.47 -12.30
CA MET A 243 -12.29 3.43 -13.14
C MET A 243 -12.65 3.37 -14.64
N SER A 244 -13.43 2.37 -15.07
CA SER A 244 -13.79 2.17 -16.48
C SER A 244 -14.75 3.23 -17.04
N ASP A 245 -15.38 4.06 -16.21
CA ASP A 245 -16.46 4.98 -16.61
C ASP A 245 -16.08 6.47 -16.54
N ALA A 246 -14.80 6.80 -16.33
CA ALA A 246 -14.32 8.18 -16.37
C ALA A 246 -13.66 8.47 -17.74
N LYS A 247 -14.49 8.66 -18.77
CA LYS A 247 -14.15 9.37 -20.01
C LYS A 247 -14.63 10.80 -19.94
#